data_43a7d915a862b1c3da369e5a39919b18
#
_entry.id   43a7d915a862b1c3da369e5a39919b18
#
_cell.length_a   1.000
_cell.length_b   1.000
_cell.length_c   1.000
_cell.angle_alpha   90.00
_cell.angle_beta   90.00
_cell.angle_gamma   90.00
#
_symmetry.space_group_name_H-M   'P 1'
#
loop_
_entity.id
_entity.type
_entity.pdbx_description
1 polymer ?
#
loop_
_entity_poly.entity_id
_entity_poly.type
_entity_poly.pdbx_seq_one_letter_code
_entity_poly.pdbx_strand_id
1 'polypeptide(L)'
;MEDARLARVLEEMDALPGYEVLKYRGPGGTLVDVRSSDINAYIKAHMGESYTAKDFRTWAATVGAAVVLDDMDDVPQGRRRERAAATACRLVSEQLNNTPAVCRRSYIDPRVIDAYLEGLTIST
;
A
#
# COMPACT_ATOMS: atom_id res chain seq x y z
N MET A 1 -7.56 5.48 6.30
CA MET A 1 -8.38 4.35 6.83
C MET A 1 -8.61 4.60 8.31
N GLU A 2 -9.84 4.63 8.74
CA GLU A 2 -10.19 4.73 10.17
C GLU A 2 -10.77 3.38 10.61
N ASP A 3 -10.13 2.76 11.59
CA ASP A 3 -10.58 1.51 12.18
C ASP A 3 -10.41 1.60 13.71
N ALA A 4 -11.55 1.76 14.40
CA ALA A 4 -11.57 1.93 15.85
C ALA A 4 -11.10 0.67 16.60
N ARG A 5 -11.28 -0.52 16.02
CA ARG A 5 -10.80 -1.78 16.64
C ARG A 5 -9.29 -1.87 16.57
N LEU A 6 -8.74 -1.56 15.41
CA LEU A 6 -7.29 -1.52 15.19
C LEU A 6 -6.63 -0.44 16.05
N ALA A 7 -7.22 0.75 16.13
CA ALA A 7 -6.72 1.83 16.98
C ALA A 7 -6.62 1.40 18.44
N ARG A 8 -7.65 0.73 18.98
CA ARG A 8 -7.65 0.20 20.36
C ARG A 8 -6.53 -0.82 20.58
N VAL A 9 -6.36 -1.76 19.65
CA VAL A 9 -5.30 -2.77 19.74
C VAL A 9 -3.93 -2.11 19.73
N LEU A 10 -3.71 -1.12 18.87
CA LEU A 10 -2.45 -0.38 18.82
C LEU A 10 -2.17 0.42 20.08
N GLU A 11 -3.19 1.04 20.69
CA GLU A 11 -3.08 1.74 21.96
C GLU A 11 -2.70 0.77 23.10
N GLU A 12 -3.34 -0.40 23.17
CA GLU A 12 -3.02 -1.42 24.14
C GLU A 12 -1.59 -1.96 23.97
N MET A 13 -1.13 -2.12 22.72
CA MET A 13 0.24 -2.56 22.43
C MET A 13 1.26 -1.47 22.80
N ASP A 14 0.98 -0.21 22.50
CA ASP A 14 1.87 0.92 22.81
C ASP A 14 2.01 1.12 24.33
N ALA A 15 0.98 0.78 25.10
CA ALA A 15 1.03 0.84 26.56
C ALA A 15 1.93 -0.24 27.20
N LEU A 16 2.33 -1.27 26.46
CA LEU A 16 3.26 -2.30 26.95
C LEU A 16 4.69 -1.73 26.98
N PRO A 17 5.52 -2.15 27.96
CA PRO A 17 6.90 -1.70 28.04
C PRO A 17 7.72 -2.14 26.82
N GLY A 18 8.72 -1.35 26.46
CA GLY A 18 9.62 -1.61 25.33
C GLY A 18 9.53 -0.54 24.23
N TYR A 19 10.52 -0.51 23.35
CA TYR A 19 10.65 0.47 22.29
C TYR A 19 9.71 0.22 21.10
N GLU A 20 9.53 -1.04 20.72
CA GLU A 20 8.71 -1.42 19.58
C GLU A 20 7.21 -1.28 19.86
N VAL A 21 6.43 -0.79 18.90
CA VAL A 21 4.98 -0.66 19.02
C VAL A 21 4.28 -2.01 18.84
N LEU A 22 4.66 -2.77 17.81
CA LEU A 22 4.07 -4.07 17.52
C LEU A 22 4.71 -5.15 18.39
N LYS A 23 4.03 -5.49 19.48
CA LYS A 23 4.46 -6.48 20.48
C LYS A 23 3.28 -7.12 21.17
N TYR A 24 3.51 -8.27 21.79
CA TYR A 24 2.48 -8.96 22.56
C TYR A 24 3.09 -9.69 23.76
N ARG A 25 2.27 -10.10 24.71
CA ARG A 25 2.68 -11.00 25.80
C ARG A 25 2.54 -12.43 25.36
N GLY A 26 3.66 -13.13 25.31
CA GLY A 26 3.70 -14.57 25.07
C GLY A 26 3.39 -15.40 26.31
N PRO A 27 3.45 -16.75 26.21
CA PRO A 27 3.33 -17.65 27.34
C PRO A 27 4.32 -17.29 28.45
N GLY A 28 3.86 -17.27 29.70
CA GLY A 28 4.70 -16.89 30.84
C GLY A 28 4.87 -15.38 31.03
N GLY A 29 4.16 -14.53 30.27
CA GLY A 29 4.19 -13.07 30.41
C GLY A 29 5.37 -12.36 29.74
N THR A 30 6.20 -13.08 28.99
CA THR A 30 7.34 -12.52 28.23
C THR A 30 6.83 -11.63 27.10
N LEU A 31 7.42 -10.43 26.94
CA LEU A 31 7.13 -9.56 25.81
C LEU A 31 7.85 -10.05 24.56
N VAL A 32 7.10 -10.15 23.48
CA VAL A 32 7.59 -10.56 22.15
C VAL A 32 7.34 -9.45 21.15
N ASP A 33 8.40 -8.97 20.51
CA ASP A 33 8.31 -8.00 19.42
C ASP A 33 7.87 -8.71 18.13
N VAL A 34 6.91 -8.10 17.42
CA VAL A 34 6.48 -8.57 16.10
C VAL A 34 7.37 -7.96 15.03
N ARG A 35 8.02 -8.80 14.25
CA ARG A 35 8.92 -8.41 13.16
C ARG A 35 8.26 -8.57 11.79
N SER A 36 8.81 -7.92 10.77
CA SER A 36 8.36 -8.07 9.39
C SER A 36 8.34 -9.53 8.92
N SER A 37 9.32 -10.32 9.38
CA SER A 37 9.39 -11.76 9.11
C SER A 37 8.20 -12.53 9.70
N ASP A 38 7.73 -12.15 10.88
CA ASP A 38 6.56 -12.77 11.53
C ASP A 38 5.28 -12.47 10.76
N ILE A 39 5.11 -11.22 10.31
CA ILE A 39 3.98 -10.79 9.49
C ILE A 39 3.98 -11.55 8.15
N ASN A 40 5.13 -11.63 7.49
CA ASN A 40 5.25 -12.36 6.24
C ASN A 40 5.00 -13.86 6.40
N ALA A 41 5.48 -14.46 7.49
CA ALA A 41 5.19 -15.87 7.80
C ALA A 41 3.69 -16.11 7.99
N TYR A 42 2.99 -15.22 8.68
CA TYR A 42 1.53 -15.28 8.85
C TYR A 42 0.80 -15.18 7.50
N ILE A 43 1.19 -14.22 6.66
CA ILE A 43 0.60 -14.03 5.32
C ILE A 43 0.80 -15.29 4.47
N LYS A 44 2.01 -15.83 4.43
CA LYS A 44 2.33 -17.05 3.67
C LYS A 44 1.53 -18.25 4.15
N ALA A 45 1.35 -18.40 5.44
CA ALA A 45 0.58 -19.51 6.03
C ALA A 45 -0.91 -19.45 5.65
N HIS A 46 -1.47 -18.25 5.45
CA HIS A 46 -2.91 -18.07 5.19
C HIS A 46 -3.25 -17.81 3.71
N MET A 47 -2.33 -17.20 2.95
CA MET A 47 -2.57 -16.80 1.56
C MET A 47 -1.74 -17.59 0.53
N GLY A 48 -0.64 -18.22 0.98
CA GLY A 48 0.28 -18.97 0.13
C GLY A 48 1.70 -18.40 0.14
N GLU A 49 2.68 -19.25 -0.18
CA GLU A 49 4.12 -18.95 -0.10
C GLU A 49 4.57 -17.78 -0.98
N SER A 50 3.82 -17.46 -2.04
CA SER A 50 4.15 -16.39 -2.98
C SER A 50 3.81 -15.00 -2.46
N TYR A 51 3.07 -14.87 -1.36
CA TYR A 51 2.55 -13.60 -0.87
C TYR A 51 3.33 -13.06 0.32
N THR A 52 3.45 -11.74 0.36
CA THR A 52 4.08 -10.99 1.44
C THR A 52 3.30 -9.71 1.74
N ALA A 53 3.65 -9.00 2.80
CA ALA A 53 3.06 -7.69 3.13
C ALA A 53 3.22 -6.68 1.98
N LYS A 54 4.28 -6.78 1.17
CA LYS A 54 4.49 -5.94 0.00
C LYS A 54 3.36 -6.06 -1.03
N ASP A 55 2.78 -7.24 -1.21
CA ASP A 55 1.71 -7.48 -2.18
C ASP A 55 0.45 -6.68 -1.85
N PHE A 56 0.14 -6.46 -0.57
CA PHE A 56 -0.95 -5.57 -0.16
C PHE A 56 -0.71 -4.12 -0.58
N ARG A 57 0.52 -3.64 -0.43
CA ARG A 57 0.88 -2.29 -0.88
C ARG A 57 0.87 -2.17 -2.39
N THR A 58 1.36 -3.16 -3.10
CA THR A 58 1.33 -3.23 -4.56
C THR A 58 -0.10 -3.23 -5.09
N TRP A 59 -0.97 -4.04 -4.49
CA TRP A 59 -2.39 -4.07 -4.84
C TRP A 59 -3.07 -2.72 -4.60
N ALA A 60 -2.93 -2.17 -3.40
CA ALA A 60 -3.53 -0.89 -3.04
C ALA A 60 -3.03 0.26 -3.95
N ALA A 61 -1.73 0.30 -4.24
CA ALA A 61 -1.15 1.31 -5.13
C ALA A 61 -1.65 1.18 -6.56
N THR A 62 -1.70 -0.04 -7.09
CA THR A 62 -2.13 -0.31 -8.46
C THR A 62 -3.61 0.02 -8.66
N VAL A 63 -4.48 -0.43 -7.75
CA VAL A 63 -5.91 -0.11 -7.78
C VAL A 63 -6.14 1.39 -7.59
N GLY A 64 -5.47 2.00 -6.62
CA GLY A 64 -5.56 3.45 -6.38
C GLY A 64 -5.15 4.26 -7.59
N ALA A 65 -4.06 3.90 -8.26
CA ALA A 65 -3.62 4.54 -9.49
C ALA A 65 -4.65 4.38 -10.62
N ALA A 66 -5.18 3.18 -10.81
CA ALA A 66 -6.19 2.91 -11.84
C ALA A 66 -7.45 3.77 -11.64
N VAL A 67 -7.94 3.89 -10.41
CA VAL A 67 -9.11 4.72 -10.07
C VAL A 67 -8.84 6.20 -10.31
N VAL A 68 -7.71 6.72 -9.82
CA VAL A 68 -7.35 8.14 -9.99
C VAL A 68 -7.16 8.49 -11.47
N LEU A 69 -6.56 7.59 -12.26
CA LEU A 69 -6.35 7.80 -13.69
C LEU A 69 -7.66 7.72 -14.48
N ASP A 70 -8.62 6.92 -14.04
CA ASP A 70 -9.94 6.87 -14.64
C ASP A 70 -10.70 8.19 -14.43
N ASP A 71 -10.62 8.78 -13.25
CA ASP A 71 -11.16 10.12 -12.96
C ASP A 71 -10.49 11.24 -13.79
N MET A 72 -9.32 10.97 -14.37
CA MET A 72 -8.56 11.89 -15.23
C MET A 72 -8.64 11.53 -16.73
N ASP A 73 -9.61 10.73 -17.15
CA ASP A 73 -9.67 10.23 -18.53
C ASP A 73 -9.98 11.31 -19.58
N ASP A 74 -10.61 12.39 -19.20
CA ASP A 74 -10.88 13.55 -20.05
C ASP A 74 -9.65 14.38 -20.41
N VAL A 75 -8.48 14.06 -19.85
CA VAL A 75 -7.22 14.75 -20.14
C VAL A 75 -6.72 14.37 -21.53
N PRO A 76 -6.45 15.36 -22.43
CA PRO A 76 -5.92 15.11 -23.77
C PRO A 76 -4.60 14.34 -23.75
N GLN A 77 -4.36 13.52 -24.78
CA GLN A 77 -3.12 12.77 -24.95
C GLN A 77 -1.86 13.66 -24.98
N GLY A 78 -0.71 13.03 -24.84
CA GLY A 78 0.60 13.65 -24.86
C GLY A 78 1.05 14.16 -23.48
N ARG A 79 1.80 15.24 -23.46
CA ARG A 79 2.43 15.78 -22.23
C ARG A 79 1.46 16.06 -21.08
N ARG A 80 0.19 16.34 -21.38
CA ARG A 80 -0.83 16.55 -20.33
C ARG A 80 -1.17 15.25 -19.62
N ARG A 81 -1.26 14.14 -20.38
CA ARG A 81 -1.48 12.81 -19.80
C ARG A 81 -0.29 12.34 -18.97
N GLU A 82 0.92 12.61 -19.40
CA GLU A 82 2.14 12.33 -18.61
C GLU A 82 2.13 13.09 -17.26
N ARG A 83 1.71 14.34 -17.25
CA ARG A 83 1.56 15.13 -16.02
C ARG A 83 0.45 14.59 -15.13
N ALA A 84 -0.68 14.17 -15.70
CA ALA A 84 -1.76 13.54 -14.97
C ALA A 84 -1.31 12.21 -14.33
N ALA A 85 -0.56 11.41 -15.07
CA ALA A 85 0.04 10.17 -14.53
C ALA A 85 1.01 10.45 -13.37
N ALA A 86 1.84 11.47 -13.47
CA ALA A 86 2.72 11.90 -12.39
C ALA A 86 1.92 12.39 -11.16
N THR A 87 0.82 13.10 -11.37
CA THR A 87 -0.07 13.54 -10.31
C THR A 87 -0.75 12.35 -9.62
N ALA A 88 -1.22 11.36 -10.38
CA ALA A 88 -1.78 10.13 -9.82
C ALA A 88 -0.76 9.37 -8.96
N CYS A 89 0.47 9.24 -9.43
CA CYS A 89 1.55 8.62 -8.65
C CYS A 89 1.80 9.38 -7.33
N ARG A 90 1.76 10.71 -7.35
CA ARG A 90 1.90 11.53 -6.14
C ARG A 90 0.76 11.28 -5.16
N LEU A 91 -0.48 11.32 -5.61
CA LEU A 91 -1.65 11.09 -4.75
C LEU A 91 -1.63 9.69 -4.11
N VAL A 92 -1.31 8.66 -4.88
CA VAL A 92 -1.19 7.30 -4.36
C VAL A 92 -0.03 7.17 -3.37
N SER A 93 1.09 7.85 -3.63
CA SER A 93 2.26 7.81 -2.74
C SER A 93 1.98 8.44 -1.37
N GLU A 94 1.16 9.48 -1.32
CA GLU A 94 0.73 10.10 -0.07
C GLU A 94 -0.08 9.11 0.79
N GLN A 95 -0.98 8.34 0.18
CA GLN A 95 -1.75 7.30 0.89
C GLN A 95 -0.89 6.16 1.41
N LEU A 96 0.17 5.81 0.69
CA LEU A 96 1.10 4.74 1.07
C LEU A 96 2.25 5.20 1.97
N ASN A 97 2.33 6.50 2.24
CA ASN A 97 3.43 7.12 2.98
C ASN A 97 4.81 6.78 2.37
N ASN A 98 4.90 6.91 1.06
CA ASN A 98 6.13 6.74 0.27
C ASN A 98 6.40 7.96 -0.60
N THR A 99 7.58 8.03 -1.22
CA THR A 99 7.84 9.02 -2.25
C THR A 99 7.15 8.63 -3.57
N PRO A 100 6.76 9.60 -4.43
CA PRO A 100 6.18 9.29 -5.74
C PRO A 100 7.06 8.39 -6.61
N ALA A 101 8.37 8.61 -6.59
CA ALA A 101 9.33 7.82 -7.35
C ALA A 101 9.38 6.34 -6.89
N VAL A 102 9.40 6.10 -5.57
CA VAL A 102 9.37 4.75 -5.00
C VAL A 102 8.04 4.07 -5.30
N CYS A 103 6.92 4.80 -5.15
CA CYS A 103 5.59 4.27 -5.39
C CYS A 103 5.44 3.83 -6.86
N ARG A 104 5.84 4.67 -7.81
CA ARG A 104 5.79 4.37 -9.24
C ARG A 104 6.67 3.18 -9.62
N ARG A 105 7.88 3.11 -9.09
CA ARG A 105 8.85 2.06 -9.43
C ARG A 105 8.54 0.72 -8.78
N SER A 106 8.07 0.71 -7.53
CA SER A 106 8.04 -0.50 -6.71
C SER A 106 6.65 -1.02 -6.37
N TYR A 107 5.61 -0.21 -6.50
CA TYR A 107 4.26 -0.57 -6.06
C TYR A 107 3.18 -0.46 -7.13
N ILE A 108 3.19 0.56 -7.98
CA ILE A 108 2.22 0.68 -9.07
C ILE A 108 2.65 -0.23 -10.23
N ASP A 109 1.74 -1.09 -10.70
CA ASP A 109 1.99 -1.88 -11.90
C ASP A 109 2.13 -0.93 -13.11
N PRO A 110 3.27 -0.96 -13.81
CA PRO A 110 3.53 -0.03 -14.92
C PRO A 110 2.51 -0.15 -16.05
N ARG A 111 1.89 -1.30 -16.23
CA ARG A 111 0.85 -1.52 -17.26
C ARG A 111 -0.36 -0.60 -17.08
N VAL A 112 -0.69 -0.22 -15.86
CA VAL A 112 -1.80 0.71 -15.58
C VAL A 112 -1.46 2.10 -16.10
N ILE A 113 -0.24 2.57 -15.89
CA ILE A 113 0.23 3.87 -16.39
C ILE A 113 0.35 3.85 -17.91
N ASP A 114 0.94 2.80 -18.48
CA ASP A 114 1.12 2.65 -19.93
C ASP A 114 -0.24 2.64 -20.64
N ALA A 115 -1.21 1.88 -20.15
CA ALA A 115 -2.57 1.85 -20.69
C ALA A 115 -3.21 3.25 -20.67
N TYR A 116 -3.09 3.98 -19.56
CA TYR A 116 -3.59 5.34 -19.46
C TYR A 116 -2.95 6.29 -20.48
N LEU A 117 -1.64 6.21 -20.69
CA LEU A 117 -0.94 7.02 -21.68
C LEU A 117 -1.39 6.71 -23.12
N GLU A 118 -1.84 5.48 -23.38
CA GLU A 118 -2.43 5.05 -24.64
C GLU A 118 -3.92 5.41 -24.79
N GLY A 119 -4.55 5.93 -23.75
CA GLY A 119 -5.95 6.36 -23.76
C GLY A 119 -6.94 5.33 -23.21
N LEU A 120 -6.45 4.34 -22.47
CA LEU A 120 -7.27 3.31 -21.85
C LEU A 120 -7.33 3.50 -20.34
N THR A 121 -8.53 3.35 -19.78
CA THR A 121 -8.77 3.36 -18.33
C THR A 121 -9.64 2.15 -17.94
N ILE A 122 -9.92 2.00 -16.64
CA ILE A 122 -10.78 0.90 -16.17
C ILE A 122 -12.23 1.02 -16.61
N SER A 123 -12.68 2.21 -17.00
CA SER A 123 -14.03 2.47 -17.54
C SER A 123 -14.11 2.37 -19.06
N THR A 124 -13.01 2.14 -19.74
CA THR A 124 -12.95 2.05 -21.20
C THR A 124 -13.38 0.65 -21.74
#